data_eb242a0b9a3435eb62bde19efe8bc2e7
#
_entry.id   eb242a0b9a3435eb62bde19efe8bc2e7
#
_cell.length_a   1.000
_cell.length_b   1.000
_cell.length_c   1.000
_cell.angle_alpha   90.00
_cell.angle_beta   90.00
_cell.angle_gamma   90.00
#
_symmetry.space_group_name_H-M   'P 1'
#
loop_
_entity.id
_entity.type
_entity.pdbx_description
1 polymer ?
#
loop_
_entity_poly.entity_id
_entity_poly.type
_entity_poly.pdbx_seq_one_letter_code
_entity_poly.pdbx_strand_id
1 'polypeptide(L)'
;MDKKIGIKIKEFREHRKISIEELSKISQLPVELLKKIEEDEIIPNLYYLTKIARVLSTRIGTFLDDSNESGCVITRANKYEQSDRFVDSERIPQDKMIFYSLGKNKKDRNMEPFVISVSASEKNNLSSHEGEEFIYILSGAIAVDYGKNYYELAQGDSIYFDSIIPHRIYSLENREALILAVLYIP
;
A
#
# COMPACT_ATOMS: atom_id res chain seq x y z
N MET A 1 2.00 2.65 -25.28
CA MET A 1 3.30 1.99 -25.02
C MET A 1 3.59 2.17 -23.56
N ASP A 2 3.62 1.09 -22.82
CA ASP A 2 3.87 1.14 -21.39
C ASP A 2 5.30 1.62 -21.15
N LYS A 3 5.46 2.65 -20.30
CA LYS A 3 6.79 3.16 -19.97
C LYS A 3 7.53 2.11 -19.15
N LYS A 4 8.75 1.81 -19.54
CA LYS A 4 9.61 0.89 -18.78
C LYS A 4 9.95 1.45 -17.40
N ILE A 5 10.24 0.57 -16.45
CA ILE A 5 10.46 0.90 -15.03
C ILE A 5 11.59 1.94 -14.88
N GLY A 6 12.70 1.79 -15.58
CA GLY A 6 13.85 2.69 -15.49
C GLY A 6 13.53 4.10 -15.94
N ILE A 7 12.78 4.25 -17.02
CA ILE A 7 12.31 5.56 -17.50
C ILE A 7 11.42 6.23 -16.45
N LYS A 8 10.52 5.49 -15.78
CA LYS A 8 9.68 6.03 -14.71
C LYS A 8 10.53 6.51 -13.54
N ILE A 9 11.51 5.73 -13.10
CA ILE A 9 12.44 6.10 -12.02
C ILE A 9 13.16 7.40 -12.36
N LYS A 10 13.71 7.51 -13.57
CA LYS A 10 14.41 8.72 -14.05
C LYS A 10 13.50 9.94 -14.04
N GLU A 11 12.31 9.85 -14.62
CA GLU A 11 11.33 10.95 -14.63
C GLU A 11 10.97 11.41 -13.20
N PHE A 12 10.78 10.46 -12.27
CA PHE A 12 10.51 10.78 -10.86
C PHE A 12 11.67 11.51 -10.20
N ARG A 13 12.90 11.02 -10.39
CA ARG A 13 14.10 11.65 -9.86
C ARG A 13 14.28 13.08 -10.38
N GLU A 14 14.13 13.27 -11.69
CA GLU A 14 14.26 14.58 -12.34
C GLU A 14 13.17 15.56 -11.90
N HIS A 15 11.92 15.09 -11.79
CA HIS A 15 10.82 15.91 -11.30
C HIS A 15 11.05 16.38 -9.85
N ARG A 16 11.70 15.56 -9.02
CA ARG A 16 12.10 15.91 -7.65
C ARG A 16 13.40 16.68 -7.57
N LYS A 17 14.03 16.98 -8.71
CA LYS A 17 15.31 17.72 -8.82
C LYS A 17 16.44 17.05 -8.02
N ILE A 18 16.43 15.73 -7.93
CA ILE A 18 17.48 14.94 -7.28
C ILE A 18 18.48 14.52 -8.36
N SER A 19 19.78 14.75 -8.13
CA SER A 19 20.83 14.24 -9.03
C SER A 19 21.02 12.73 -8.87
N ILE A 20 21.61 12.06 -9.85
CA ILE A 20 21.86 10.63 -9.77
C ILE A 20 22.91 10.32 -8.69
N GLU A 21 23.83 11.23 -8.43
CA GLU A 21 24.83 11.16 -7.37
C GLU A 21 24.17 11.26 -5.98
N GLU A 22 23.17 12.13 -5.82
CA GLU A 22 22.40 12.24 -4.59
C GLU A 22 21.56 10.99 -4.36
N LEU A 23 20.88 10.50 -5.42
CA LEU A 23 20.14 9.23 -5.33
C LEU A 23 21.07 8.09 -4.92
N SER A 24 22.26 8.00 -5.49
CA SER A 24 23.28 7.00 -5.15
C SER A 24 23.71 7.11 -3.69
N LYS A 25 24.04 8.32 -3.23
CA LYS A 25 24.51 8.58 -1.87
C LYS A 25 23.47 8.16 -0.81
N ILE A 26 22.21 8.54 -1.02
CA ILE A 26 21.13 8.28 -0.04
C ILE A 26 20.67 6.82 -0.10
N SER A 27 20.48 6.27 -1.31
CA SER A 27 20.06 4.87 -1.50
C SER A 27 21.16 3.86 -1.17
N GLN A 28 22.42 4.30 -1.08
CA GLN A 28 23.59 3.44 -0.97
C GLN A 28 23.69 2.43 -2.14
N LEU A 29 23.28 2.84 -3.34
CA LEU A 29 23.43 2.07 -4.57
C LEU A 29 24.49 2.73 -5.47
N PRO A 30 25.33 1.95 -6.16
CA PRO A 30 26.34 2.52 -7.08
C PRO A 30 25.70 3.36 -8.19
N VAL A 31 26.33 4.50 -8.54
CA VAL A 31 25.87 5.38 -9.63
C VAL A 31 25.72 4.62 -10.96
N GLU A 32 26.72 3.76 -11.27
CA GLU A 32 26.70 2.97 -12.51
C GLU A 32 25.52 1.98 -12.57
N LEU A 33 25.12 1.41 -11.44
CA LEU A 33 23.95 0.56 -11.34
C LEU A 33 22.67 1.38 -11.60
N LEU A 34 22.56 2.56 -10.98
CA LEU A 34 21.40 3.45 -11.15
C LEU A 34 21.25 3.92 -12.58
N LYS A 35 22.35 4.28 -13.25
CA LYS A 35 22.34 4.63 -14.68
C LYS A 35 21.81 3.51 -15.55
N LYS A 36 22.31 2.29 -15.36
CA LYS A 36 21.84 1.10 -16.07
C LYS A 36 20.37 0.80 -15.84
N ILE A 37 19.88 1.04 -14.62
CA ILE A 37 18.45 0.91 -14.30
C ILE A 37 17.65 1.99 -15.05
N GLU A 38 18.05 3.26 -15.00
CA GLU A 38 17.34 4.38 -15.64
C GLU A 38 17.36 4.30 -17.18
N GLU A 39 18.35 3.63 -17.76
CA GLU A 39 18.47 3.35 -19.19
C GLU A 39 17.77 2.04 -19.62
N ASP A 40 17.09 1.36 -18.66
CA ASP A 40 16.44 0.06 -18.86
C ASP A 40 17.38 -1.06 -19.35
N GLU A 41 18.68 -0.94 -19.10
CA GLU A 41 19.66 -2.00 -19.36
C GLU A 41 19.57 -3.13 -18.32
N ILE A 42 19.12 -2.80 -17.11
CA ILE A 42 18.93 -3.75 -16.01
C ILE A 42 17.53 -3.58 -15.44
N ILE A 43 16.77 -4.67 -15.30
CA ILE A 43 15.52 -4.70 -14.57
C ILE A 43 15.84 -4.74 -13.08
N PRO A 44 15.46 -3.71 -12.30
CA PRO A 44 15.75 -3.67 -10.87
C PRO A 44 14.95 -4.73 -10.12
N ASN A 45 15.60 -5.44 -9.20
CA ASN A 45 14.92 -6.33 -8.28
C ASN A 45 14.19 -5.52 -7.17
N LEU A 46 13.37 -6.20 -6.37
CA LEU A 46 12.58 -5.57 -5.31
C LEU A 46 13.44 -4.78 -4.30
N TYR A 47 14.61 -5.28 -3.95
CA TYR A 47 15.55 -4.61 -3.05
C TYR A 47 16.01 -3.24 -3.59
N TYR A 48 16.38 -3.16 -4.87
CA TYR A 48 16.76 -1.90 -5.50
C TYR A 48 15.57 -0.95 -5.62
N LEU A 49 14.40 -1.46 -6.02
CA LEU A 49 13.17 -0.67 -6.11
C LEU A 49 12.77 -0.06 -4.76
N THR A 50 12.87 -0.83 -3.67
CA THR A 50 12.56 -0.34 -2.32
C THR A 50 13.49 0.81 -1.92
N LYS A 51 14.79 0.67 -2.15
CA LYS A 51 15.77 1.74 -1.82
C LYS A 51 15.54 3.00 -2.65
N ILE A 52 15.30 2.86 -3.95
CA ILE A 52 15.04 3.97 -4.85
C ILE A 52 13.72 4.66 -4.46
N ALA A 53 12.66 3.90 -4.23
CA ALA A 53 11.35 4.41 -3.85
C ALA A 53 11.41 5.23 -2.55
N ARG A 54 12.14 4.77 -1.54
CA ARG A 54 12.35 5.51 -0.28
C ARG A 54 13.00 6.87 -0.51
N VAL A 55 14.10 6.93 -1.29
CA VAL A 55 14.78 8.21 -1.58
C VAL A 55 13.88 9.15 -2.34
N LEU A 56 13.12 8.61 -3.29
CA LEU A 56 12.17 9.38 -4.08
C LEU A 56 10.84 9.63 -3.34
N SER A 57 10.73 9.27 -2.06
CA SER A 57 9.51 9.40 -1.23
C SER A 57 8.27 8.97 -2.02
N THR A 58 8.35 7.78 -2.60
CA THR A 58 7.27 7.17 -3.36
C THR A 58 7.19 5.69 -3.05
N ARG A 59 6.10 5.04 -3.42
CA ARG A 59 5.95 3.60 -3.24
C ARG A 59 6.46 2.82 -4.46
N ILE A 60 6.84 1.57 -4.25
CA ILE A 60 7.32 0.69 -5.33
C ILE A 60 6.27 0.56 -6.45
N GLY A 61 4.99 0.47 -6.07
CA GLY A 61 3.88 0.36 -7.02
C GLY A 61 3.84 1.50 -8.06
N THR A 62 4.31 2.68 -7.72
CA THR A 62 4.41 3.81 -8.65
C THR A 62 5.25 3.49 -9.89
N PHE A 63 6.31 2.70 -9.72
CA PHE A 63 7.16 2.28 -10.85
C PHE A 63 6.58 1.10 -11.63
N LEU A 64 5.74 0.29 -10.98
CA LEU A 64 5.16 -0.93 -11.55
C LEU A 64 3.78 -0.68 -12.18
N ASP A 65 3.08 0.39 -11.80
CA ASP A 65 1.74 0.70 -12.29
C ASP A 65 1.80 1.38 -13.67
N ASP A 66 0.98 0.91 -14.60
CA ASP A 66 0.88 1.43 -15.97
C ASP A 66 -0.22 2.49 -16.14
N SER A 67 -0.87 2.91 -15.05
CA SER A 67 -1.92 3.92 -15.11
C SER A 67 -1.36 5.29 -15.52
N ASN A 68 -2.01 5.95 -16.46
CA ASN A 68 -1.54 7.22 -17.07
C ASN A 68 -2.15 8.49 -16.46
N GLU A 69 -2.97 8.38 -15.41
CA GLU A 69 -3.69 9.54 -14.87
C GLU A 69 -2.87 10.23 -13.76
N SER A 70 -2.39 11.42 -14.07
CA SER A 70 -1.85 12.37 -13.09
C SER A 70 -2.97 13.34 -12.68
N GLY A 71 -3.07 13.66 -11.39
CA GLY A 71 -4.03 14.66 -10.89
C GLY A 71 -5.13 14.09 -10.01
N CYS A 72 -6.35 14.60 -10.15
CA CYS A 72 -7.49 14.18 -9.35
C CYS A 72 -8.08 12.86 -9.89
N VAL A 73 -8.27 11.90 -9.00
CA VAL A 73 -8.91 10.62 -9.32
C VAL A 73 -10.21 10.51 -8.54
N ILE A 74 -11.29 10.11 -9.22
CA ILE A 74 -12.60 9.89 -8.61
C ILE A 74 -12.95 8.42 -8.72
N THR A 75 -13.17 7.77 -7.58
CA THR A 75 -13.73 6.42 -7.49
C THR A 75 -15.20 6.51 -7.11
N ARG A 76 -16.10 5.99 -7.95
CA ARG A 76 -17.54 6.01 -7.71
C ARG A 76 -17.96 4.79 -6.89
N ALA A 77 -18.91 4.95 -5.96
CA ALA A 77 -19.36 3.92 -5.04
C ALA A 77 -19.83 2.60 -5.72
N ASN A 78 -20.38 2.70 -6.92
CA ASN A 78 -20.85 1.54 -7.70
C ASN A 78 -19.78 0.96 -8.66
N LYS A 79 -18.55 1.43 -8.60
CA LYS A 79 -17.43 1.04 -9.47
C LYS A 79 -16.18 0.72 -8.68
N TYR A 80 -16.31 0.21 -7.45
CA TYR A 80 -15.18 -0.27 -6.69
C TYR A 80 -14.58 -1.49 -7.39
N GLU A 81 -13.28 -1.43 -7.61
CA GLU A 81 -12.53 -2.57 -8.14
C GLU A 81 -11.87 -3.30 -6.97
N GLN A 82 -12.09 -4.60 -6.91
CA GLN A 82 -11.40 -5.46 -5.95
C GLN A 82 -9.89 -5.39 -6.22
N SER A 83 -9.12 -5.27 -5.16
CA SER A 83 -7.66 -5.25 -5.23
C SER A 83 -7.12 -6.65 -5.02
N ASP A 84 -6.44 -7.19 -6.04
CA ASP A 84 -5.78 -8.50 -5.96
C ASP A 84 -4.44 -8.44 -5.19
N ARG A 85 -3.96 -7.25 -4.82
CA ARG A 85 -2.61 -7.03 -4.23
C ARG A 85 -2.42 -7.60 -2.83
N PHE A 86 -3.50 -7.81 -2.10
CA PHE A 86 -3.48 -8.34 -0.73
C PHE A 86 -4.11 -9.73 -0.63
N VAL A 87 -4.40 -10.35 -1.78
CA VAL A 87 -4.88 -11.73 -1.83
C VAL A 87 -3.66 -12.64 -1.89
N ASP A 88 -3.38 -13.32 -0.79
CA ASP A 88 -2.42 -14.42 -0.77
C ASP A 88 -2.97 -15.55 -1.66
N SER A 89 -2.37 -15.72 -2.85
CA SER A 89 -2.84 -16.64 -3.89
C SER A 89 -2.78 -18.12 -3.48
N GLU A 90 -2.14 -18.45 -2.36
CA GLU A 90 -1.97 -19.82 -1.89
C GLU A 90 -2.95 -20.22 -0.77
N ARG A 91 -3.84 -19.33 -0.30
CA ARG A 91 -4.75 -19.61 0.82
C ARG A 91 -6.22 -19.66 0.40
N ILE A 92 -6.89 -20.69 0.91
CA ILE A 92 -8.30 -21.04 0.66
C ILE A 92 -9.27 -19.95 1.13
N PRO A 93 -10.40 -19.72 0.42
CA PRO A 93 -11.21 -18.50 0.45
C PRO A 93 -12.08 -18.23 1.67
N GLN A 94 -11.97 -18.91 2.78
CA GLN A 94 -12.93 -18.81 3.89
C GLN A 94 -12.67 -17.70 4.91
N ASP A 95 -11.51 -17.02 4.83
CA ASP A 95 -11.07 -16.01 5.81
C ASP A 95 -10.81 -14.64 5.14
N LYS A 96 -11.66 -14.22 4.20
CA LYS A 96 -11.32 -13.10 3.30
C LYS A 96 -11.71 -11.75 3.87
N MET A 97 -10.70 -10.93 4.13
CA MET A 97 -10.82 -9.49 3.92
C MET A 97 -10.87 -9.21 2.43
N ILE A 98 -11.91 -8.51 1.97
CA ILE A 98 -12.02 -8.09 0.56
C ILE A 98 -11.66 -6.61 0.50
N PHE A 99 -10.60 -6.31 -0.24
CA PHE A 99 -10.08 -4.95 -0.38
C PHE A 99 -10.60 -4.30 -1.66
N TYR A 100 -11.20 -3.13 -1.52
CA TYR A 100 -11.63 -2.28 -2.64
C TYR A 100 -10.80 -1.02 -2.65
N SER A 101 -9.91 -0.87 -3.63
CA SER A 101 -9.03 0.30 -3.71
C SER A 101 -9.81 1.55 -4.12
N LEU A 102 -9.65 2.62 -3.35
CA LEU A 102 -10.21 3.94 -3.66
C LEU A 102 -9.21 4.84 -4.41
N GLY A 103 -7.94 4.45 -4.43
CA GLY A 103 -6.87 5.22 -5.04
C GLY A 103 -6.12 4.51 -6.17
N LYS A 104 -6.65 3.43 -6.76
CA LYS A 104 -5.95 2.59 -7.74
C LYS A 104 -5.33 3.38 -8.90
N ASN A 105 -6.05 4.36 -9.43
CA ASN A 105 -5.63 5.14 -10.59
C ASN A 105 -4.85 6.41 -10.24
N LYS A 106 -4.64 6.74 -8.95
CA LYS A 106 -3.85 7.89 -8.54
C LYS A 106 -2.36 7.52 -8.55
N LYS A 107 -1.61 8.14 -9.47
CA LYS A 107 -0.15 8.10 -9.43
C LYS A 107 0.38 8.85 -8.22
N ASP A 108 1.57 8.50 -7.81
CA ASP A 108 2.34 9.24 -6.79
C ASP A 108 1.60 9.43 -5.47
N ARG A 109 0.68 8.51 -5.17
CA ARG A 109 0.00 8.53 -3.90
C ARG A 109 0.92 8.01 -2.80
N ASN A 110 0.95 8.74 -1.71
CA ASN A 110 1.63 8.30 -0.47
C ASN A 110 0.69 7.48 0.41
N MET A 111 -0.62 7.62 0.22
CA MET A 111 -1.64 6.91 0.99
C MET A 111 -2.33 5.87 0.11
N GLU A 112 -2.66 4.74 0.70
CA GLU A 112 -3.43 3.67 0.08
C GLU A 112 -4.81 3.57 0.76
N PRO A 113 -5.81 4.30 0.25
CA PRO A 113 -7.16 4.23 0.80
C PRO A 113 -7.91 3.01 0.25
N PHE A 114 -8.56 2.28 1.15
CA PHE A 114 -9.41 1.13 0.85
C PHE A 114 -10.75 1.19 1.57
N VAL A 115 -11.78 0.70 0.93
CA VAL A 115 -12.91 0.12 1.65
C VAL A 115 -12.64 -1.36 1.79
N ILE A 116 -12.76 -1.90 3.00
CA ILE A 116 -12.48 -3.30 3.29
C ILE A 116 -13.72 -3.93 3.91
N SER A 117 -14.18 -5.02 3.31
CA SER A 117 -15.14 -5.93 3.95
C SER A 117 -14.37 -6.89 4.83
N VAL A 118 -14.66 -6.85 6.13
CA VAL A 118 -14.02 -7.66 7.17
C VAL A 118 -14.99 -8.75 7.58
N SER A 119 -14.62 -10.00 7.36
CA SER A 119 -15.40 -11.15 7.82
C SER A 119 -15.01 -11.59 9.23
N ALA A 120 -15.88 -12.37 9.86
CA ALA A 120 -15.60 -13.01 11.14
C ALA A 120 -14.64 -14.18 10.93
N SER A 121 -13.35 -13.93 11.04
CA SER A 121 -12.34 -14.97 11.00
C SER A 121 -11.45 -14.92 12.24
N GLU A 122 -11.52 -15.95 13.04
CA GLU A 122 -10.61 -16.14 14.17
C GLU A 122 -9.19 -16.54 13.73
N LYS A 123 -8.99 -16.79 12.43
CA LYS A 123 -7.75 -17.37 11.88
C LYS A 123 -6.86 -16.39 11.15
N ASN A 124 -7.19 -15.11 11.12
CA ASN A 124 -6.32 -14.12 10.52
C ASN A 124 -4.97 -14.08 11.25
N ASN A 125 -3.89 -14.28 10.54
CA ASN A 125 -2.56 -14.17 11.10
C ASN A 125 -2.28 -12.73 11.51
N LEU A 126 -1.42 -12.56 12.54
CA LEU A 126 -0.88 -11.25 12.87
C LEU A 126 -0.14 -10.67 11.67
N SER A 127 -0.45 -9.43 11.34
CA SER A 127 0.27 -8.62 10.36
C SER A 127 1.27 -7.72 11.06
N SER A 128 2.39 -7.43 10.41
CA SER A 128 3.35 -6.41 10.83
C SER A 128 4.08 -5.92 9.60
N HIS A 129 4.10 -4.61 9.36
CA HIS A 129 4.81 -4.00 8.24
C HIS A 129 5.19 -2.55 8.58
N GLU A 130 6.08 -1.96 7.79
CA GLU A 130 6.44 -0.55 7.94
C GLU A 130 5.24 0.35 7.60
N GLY A 131 5.16 1.51 8.26
CA GLY A 131 4.16 2.52 7.99
C GLY A 131 3.11 2.67 9.08
N GLU A 132 2.03 3.29 8.72
CA GLU A 132 0.94 3.68 9.62
C GLU A 132 -0.41 3.32 9.00
N GLU A 133 -1.38 3.01 9.84
CA GLU A 133 -2.75 2.75 9.44
C GLU A 133 -3.74 3.61 10.19
N PHE A 134 -4.68 4.20 9.45
CA PHE A 134 -5.89 4.81 9.97
C PHE A 134 -7.10 3.99 9.53
N ILE A 135 -7.96 3.64 10.47
CA ILE A 135 -9.17 2.87 10.22
C ILE A 135 -10.38 3.63 10.80
N TYR A 136 -11.44 3.72 10.01
CA TYR A 136 -12.74 4.26 10.42
C TYR A 136 -13.83 3.22 10.12
N ILE A 137 -14.72 2.97 11.07
CA ILE A 137 -15.77 1.96 10.95
C ILE A 137 -16.96 2.54 10.23
N LEU A 138 -17.22 2.07 9.00
CA LEU A 138 -18.35 2.48 8.18
C LEU A 138 -19.65 1.79 8.59
N SER A 139 -19.59 0.49 8.91
CA SER A 139 -20.72 -0.28 9.42
C SER A 139 -20.26 -1.54 10.16
N GLY A 140 -21.08 -2.05 11.06
CA GLY A 140 -20.75 -3.19 11.90
C GLY A 140 -19.82 -2.84 13.05
N ALA A 141 -19.12 -3.85 13.56
CA ALA A 141 -18.12 -3.71 14.62
C ALA A 141 -16.94 -4.64 14.38
N ILE A 142 -15.74 -4.17 14.76
CA ILE A 142 -14.51 -4.93 14.64
C ILE A 142 -13.79 -5.05 15.98
N ALA A 143 -12.95 -6.06 16.08
CA ALA A 143 -11.91 -6.15 17.09
C ALA A 143 -10.55 -5.91 16.46
N VAL A 144 -9.66 -5.25 17.20
CA VAL A 144 -8.27 -5.03 16.85
C VAL A 144 -7.37 -5.54 17.98
N ASP A 145 -6.60 -6.58 17.69
CA ASP A 145 -5.46 -6.95 18.51
C ASP A 145 -4.26 -6.09 18.05
N TYR A 146 -3.64 -5.37 18.98
CA TYR A 146 -2.47 -4.51 18.71
C TYR A 146 -1.41 -4.73 19.79
N GLY A 147 -0.36 -5.44 19.44
CA GLY A 147 0.64 -5.89 20.39
C GLY A 147 0.02 -6.78 21.48
N LYS A 148 -0.05 -6.26 22.70
CA LYS A 148 -0.68 -6.93 23.85
C LYS A 148 -2.07 -6.37 24.19
N ASN A 149 -2.54 -5.39 23.45
CA ASN A 149 -3.79 -4.69 23.71
C ASN A 149 -4.89 -5.22 22.78
N TYR A 150 -6.12 -5.10 23.26
CA TYR A 150 -7.34 -5.47 22.57
C TYR A 150 -8.30 -4.29 22.57
N TYR A 151 -8.87 -3.97 21.41
CA TYR A 151 -9.82 -2.89 21.24
C TYR A 151 -11.03 -3.38 20.47
N GLU A 152 -12.22 -2.99 20.92
CA GLU A 152 -13.49 -3.15 20.20
C GLU A 152 -13.94 -1.79 19.67
N LEU A 153 -14.31 -1.73 18.40
CA LEU A 153 -14.69 -0.53 17.70
C LEU A 153 -16.01 -0.75 16.98
N ALA A 154 -16.94 0.17 17.17
CA ALA A 154 -18.26 0.18 16.55
C ALA A 154 -18.35 1.23 15.43
N GLN A 155 -19.46 1.22 14.71
CA GLN A 155 -19.72 2.20 13.66
C GLN A 155 -19.53 3.64 14.16
N GLY A 156 -18.72 4.42 13.44
CA GLY A 156 -18.37 5.79 13.78
C GLY A 156 -17.07 5.93 14.57
N ASP A 157 -16.54 4.86 15.12
CA ASP A 157 -15.25 4.87 15.80
C ASP A 157 -14.10 4.86 14.78
N SER A 158 -12.91 5.26 15.26
CA SER A 158 -11.67 5.16 14.49
C SER A 158 -10.50 4.75 15.36
N ILE A 159 -9.49 4.18 14.72
CA ILE A 159 -8.20 3.85 15.32
C ILE A 159 -7.08 4.27 14.39
N TYR A 160 -5.98 4.73 14.96
CA TYR A 160 -4.76 5.09 14.24
C TYR A 160 -3.56 4.46 14.97
N PHE A 161 -2.69 3.77 14.22
CA PHE A 161 -1.57 3.06 14.82
C PHE A 161 -0.37 2.88 13.87
N ASP A 162 0.80 2.63 14.46
CA ASP A 162 2.01 2.23 13.75
C ASP A 162 1.93 0.76 13.37
N SER A 163 1.99 0.45 12.07
CA SER A 163 1.80 -0.91 11.55
C SER A 163 2.98 -1.86 11.82
N ILE A 164 4.10 -1.32 12.34
CA ILE A 164 5.24 -2.14 12.75
C ILE A 164 4.93 -3.02 13.97
N ILE A 165 3.98 -2.61 14.80
CA ILE A 165 3.50 -3.41 15.93
C ILE A 165 2.60 -4.53 15.39
N PRO A 166 2.83 -5.80 15.76
CA PRO A 166 1.98 -6.89 15.32
C PRO A 166 0.51 -6.64 15.67
N HIS A 167 -0.34 -6.71 14.64
CA HIS A 167 -1.76 -6.40 14.76
C HIS A 167 -2.61 -7.38 13.97
N ARG A 168 -3.89 -7.46 14.34
CA ARG A 168 -4.90 -8.25 13.65
C ARG A 168 -6.25 -7.56 13.76
N ILE A 169 -7.00 -7.58 12.66
CA ILE A 169 -8.33 -6.99 12.56
C ILE A 169 -9.32 -8.08 12.16
N TYR A 170 -10.44 -8.15 12.82
CA TYR A 170 -11.53 -9.11 12.51
C TYR A 170 -12.87 -8.54 12.94
N SER A 171 -13.93 -9.01 12.32
CA SER A 171 -15.28 -8.57 12.69
C SER A 171 -15.81 -9.28 13.93
N LEU A 172 -16.63 -8.57 14.68
CA LEU A 172 -17.31 -9.09 15.87
C LEU A 172 -18.64 -9.77 15.48
N GLU A 173 -19.14 -10.61 16.39
CA GLU A 173 -20.47 -11.23 16.34
C GLU A 173 -20.77 -12.08 15.08
N ASN A 174 -19.75 -12.62 14.40
CA ASN A 174 -19.93 -13.37 13.15
C ASN A 174 -20.71 -12.58 12.06
N ARG A 175 -20.65 -11.26 12.09
CA ARG A 175 -21.26 -10.36 11.09
C ARG A 175 -20.19 -9.67 10.30
N GLU A 176 -20.47 -9.41 9.04
CA GLU A 176 -19.60 -8.61 8.19
C GLU A 176 -19.52 -7.17 8.70
N ALA A 177 -18.33 -6.63 8.78
CA ALA A 177 -18.09 -5.22 9.04
C ALA A 177 -17.46 -4.55 7.82
N LEU A 178 -17.77 -3.27 7.60
CA LEU A 178 -17.21 -2.46 6.54
C LEU A 178 -16.36 -1.35 7.16
N ILE A 179 -15.12 -1.24 6.74
CA ILE A 179 -14.19 -0.23 7.23
C ILE A 179 -13.61 0.60 6.09
N LEU A 180 -13.31 1.86 6.36
CA LEU A 180 -12.39 2.67 5.55
C LEU A 180 -11.01 2.54 6.20
N ALA A 181 -10.05 1.99 5.47
CA ALA A 181 -8.67 1.92 5.89
C ALA A 181 -7.80 2.79 4.99
N VAL A 182 -6.87 3.54 5.60
CA VAL A 182 -5.87 4.32 4.87
C VAL A 182 -4.50 3.88 5.38
N LEU A 183 -3.71 3.27 4.49
CA LEU A 183 -2.36 2.83 4.79
C LEU A 183 -1.37 3.84 4.22
N TYR A 184 -0.40 4.23 5.03
CA TYR A 184 0.79 4.95 4.61
C TYR A 184 2.00 4.02 4.74
N ILE A 185 2.67 3.75 3.63
CA ILE A 185 3.89 2.94 3.58
C ILE A 185 4.99 3.85 3.02
N PRO A 186 5.98 4.26 3.87
CA PRO A 186 7.03 5.20 3.49
C PRO A 186 7.98 4.68 2.42
#